data_4a5f590313074cc6e592f11ef1e69895
#
_entry.id   4a5f590313074cc6e592f11ef1e69895
#
_cell.length_a   1.000
_cell.length_b   1.000
_cell.length_c   1.000
_cell.angle_alpha   90.00
_cell.angle_beta   90.00
_cell.angle_gamma   90.00
#
_symmetry.space_group_name_H-M   'P 1'
#
loop_
_entity.id
_entity.type
_entity.pdbx_description
1 polymer ?
#
loop_
_entity_poly.entity_id
_entity_poly.type
_entity_poly.pdbx_seq_one_letter_code
_entity_poly.pdbx_strand_id
1 'polypeptide(L)'
;MKIRNYLLAFVLGSTLAFTKDINFDVVGEVFDYGPQTTKIILKFDEQINPKTLDTQTFKVLTQDLKDRNITTIDFIDHNNVILNLEHGQNIKDANLLYWDDQKFSNVVIPTNYTLIQTKDMTLENRKTIKKDTYKYYMKSLKIKDVDKFTAGEMYGLKYRDFKPQKDGNKHPLIIWLHGAGEGGDSNITQILGNRGGVAFVEEDAQKIFDTPYVLAPQTPTFWMKSFFVGKRELVGEKDYTPDLVNLIKTYIRENPEIDKNRIYIGGCSMGGYQTFKTLVYAPDLFAAAFITCPAYMPSTEELNTVKDTPIWLVHASDDTTVPVSNSRESFKYLKSIGADVVYTEYKDVVIDGNKYDPHGSYFYTLHNSPINDNGINIFQWIASKKRY
;
A
#
# COMPACT_ATOMS: atom_id res chain seq x y z
N MET A 1 64.05 -10.88 58.17
CA MET A 1 63.40 -9.79 57.41
C MET A 1 63.19 -10.32 56.00
N LYS A 2 61.91 -10.71 55.68
CA LYS A 2 61.54 -11.27 54.37
C LYS A 2 60.75 -10.21 53.61
N ILE A 3 61.31 -9.73 52.51
CA ILE A 3 60.66 -8.82 51.57
C ILE A 3 59.78 -9.66 50.64
N ARG A 4 58.46 -9.43 50.68
CA ARG A 4 57.50 -10.02 49.75
C ARG A 4 57.30 -9.07 48.58
N ASN A 5 57.77 -9.51 47.40
CA ASN A 5 57.44 -8.84 46.13
C ASN A 5 56.01 -9.14 45.74
N TYR A 6 55.12 -8.14 45.64
CA TYR A 6 53.82 -8.20 45.01
C TYR A 6 53.95 -7.88 43.51
N LEU A 7 53.78 -8.87 42.68
CA LEU A 7 53.59 -8.65 41.25
C LEU A 7 52.16 -8.16 41.03
N LEU A 8 51.98 -6.91 40.66
CA LEU A 8 50.72 -6.35 40.19
C LEU A 8 50.57 -6.78 38.72
N ALA A 9 49.67 -7.72 38.45
CA ALA A 9 49.26 -8.03 37.09
C ALA A 9 48.22 -6.99 36.62
N PHE A 10 48.66 -6.10 35.73
CA PHE A 10 47.73 -5.24 34.99
C PHE A 10 47.04 -6.08 33.94
N VAL A 11 45.78 -6.42 34.21
CA VAL A 11 44.86 -6.92 33.18
C VAL A 11 44.40 -5.70 32.38
N LEU A 12 45.03 -5.45 31.25
CA LEU A 12 44.52 -4.56 30.20
C LEU A 12 43.28 -5.19 29.60
N GLY A 13 42.13 -4.97 30.24
CA GLY A 13 40.82 -5.15 29.61
C GLY A 13 40.67 -4.10 28.54
N SER A 14 40.91 -4.45 27.28
CA SER A 14 40.49 -3.61 26.16
C SER A 14 38.97 -3.58 26.10
N THR A 15 38.34 -2.67 26.79
CA THR A 15 36.96 -2.29 26.50
C THR A 15 36.97 -1.73 25.08
N LEU A 16 36.45 -2.47 24.12
CA LEU A 16 36.07 -1.91 22.81
C LEU A 16 35.05 -0.81 23.07
N ALA A 17 35.54 0.41 23.22
CA ALA A 17 34.69 1.58 23.33
C ALA A 17 34.17 1.87 21.90
N PHE A 18 32.90 1.52 21.64
CA PHE A 18 32.20 2.05 20.48
C PHE A 18 32.26 3.57 20.56
N THR A 19 32.72 4.21 19.52
CA THR A 19 32.97 5.65 19.54
C THR A 19 31.79 6.46 19.04
N LYS A 20 30.81 5.81 18.37
CA LYS A 20 29.69 6.52 17.78
C LYS A 20 28.51 5.63 17.41
N ASP A 21 27.31 6.17 17.61
CA ASP A 21 26.05 5.56 17.16
C ASP A 21 25.64 6.14 15.80
N ILE A 22 25.32 5.28 14.85
CA ILE A 22 24.86 5.63 13.50
C ILE A 22 23.41 5.19 13.34
N ASN A 23 22.54 6.12 13.01
CA ASN A 23 21.15 5.82 12.71
C ASN A 23 20.96 5.50 11.24
N PHE A 24 20.02 4.56 10.96
CA PHE A 24 19.58 4.28 9.60
C PHE A 24 18.06 4.19 9.50
N ASP A 25 17.55 4.56 8.33
CA ASP A 25 16.16 4.35 7.97
C ASP A 25 16.07 3.13 7.02
N VAL A 26 15.07 2.26 7.23
CA VAL A 26 14.69 1.22 6.27
C VAL A 26 13.62 1.81 5.34
N VAL A 27 13.76 1.58 4.04
CA VAL A 27 12.80 2.05 3.03
C VAL A 27 12.04 0.87 2.48
N GLY A 28 10.72 1.01 2.42
CA GLY A 28 9.81 0.08 1.77
C GLY A 28 9.09 0.74 0.59
N GLU A 29 8.61 -0.11 -0.31
CA GLU A 29 7.79 0.28 -1.46
C GLU A 29 6.59 -0.67 -1.59
N VAL A 30 5.47 -0.19 -2.13
CA VAL A 30 4.26 -1.00 -2.36
C VAL A 30 4.23 -1.41 -3.82
N PHE A 31 4.34 -2.71 -4.06
CA PHE A 31 4.28 -3.34 -5.39
C PHE A 31 2.94 -4.05 -5.59
N ASP A 32 2.65 -4.48 -6.81
CA ASP A 32 1.46 -5.28 -7.11
C ASP A 32 1.45 -6.61 -6.33
N TYR A 33 2.62 -7.19 -6.12
CA TYR A 33 2.79 -8.42 -5.32
C TYR A 33 2.91 -8.18 -3.80
N GLY A 34 2.66 -6.96 -3.36
CA GLY A 34 2.69 -6.57 -1.95
C GLY A 34 3.85 -5.66 -1.58
N PRO A 35 3.86 -5.16 -0.34
CA PRO A 35 4.87 -4.23 0.11
C PRO A 35 6.16 -4.95 0.52
N GLN A 36 7.30 -4.39 0.12
CA GLN A 36 8.62 -4.94 0.44
C GLN A 36 9.60 -3.85 0.87
N THR A 37 10.58 -4.24 1.68
CA THR A 37 11.74 -3.40 2.00
C THR A 37 12.74 -3.45 0.84
N THR A 38 13.15 -2.26 0.38
CA THR A 38 13.99 -2.11 -0.83
C THR A 38 15.35 -1.50 -0.55
N LYS A 39 15.50 -0.71 0.52
CA LYS A 39 16.71 0.04 0.78
C LYS A 39 16.95 0.24 2.28
N ILE A 40 18.21 0.49 2.62
CA ILE A 40 18.61 1.11 3.90
C ILE A 40 19.32 2.43 3.58
N ILE A 41 19.00 3.48 4.29
CA ILE A 41 19.66 4.79 4.19
C ILE A 41 20.41 5.04 5.49
N LEU A 42 21.73 5.03 5.40
CA LEU A 42 22.66 5.34 6.49
C LEU A 42 22.97 6.83 6.48
N LYS A 43 22.97 7.45 7.66
CA LYS A 43 23.33 8.87 7.84
C LYS A 43 24.56 9.00 8.69
N PHE A 44 25.67 9.37 8.07
CA PHE A 44 26.95 9.64 8.74
C PHE A 44 27.11 11.15 8.99
N ASP A 45 27.77 11.52 10.09
CA ASP A 45 28.11 12.92 10.33
C ASP A 45 29.39 13.35 9.58
N GLU A 46 30.21 12.37 9.18
CA GLU A 46 31.45 12.57 8.43
C GLU A 46 31.31 12.00 7.02
N GLN A 47 31.99 12.61 6.06
CA GLN A 47 31.94 12.19 4.66
C GLN A 47 32.65 10.86 4.45
N ILE A 48 31.94 9.87 3.94
CA ILE A 48 32.46 8.54 3.62
C ILE A 48 33.10 8.57 2.23
N ASN A 49 34.28 7.94 2.11
CA ASN A 49 34.92 7.74 0.80
C ASN A 49 34.20 6.60 0.05
N PRO A 50 33.47 6.86 -1.05
CA PRO A 50 32.72 5.85 -1.77
C PRO A 50 33.55 4.67 -2.28
N LYS A 51 34.83 4.93 -2.60
CA LYS A 51 35.73 3.91 -3.16
C LYS A 51 36.08 2.79 -2.18
N THR A 52 35.76 2.96 -0.90
CA THR A 52 36.08 1.99 0.16
C THR A 52 34.89 1.12 0.55
N LEU A 53 33.72 1.37 -0.05
CA LEU A 53 32.50 0.59 0.18
C LEU A 53 32.25 -0.38 -0.98
N ASP A 54 31.88 -1.59 -0.62
CA ASP A 54 31.33 -2.62 -1.52
C ASP A 54 30.14 -3.32 -0.84
N THR A 55 29.40 -4.14 -1.59
CA THR A 55 28.22 -4.85 -1.09
C THR A 55 28.48 -5.78 0.09
N GLN A 56 29.75 -6.07 0.39
CA GLN A 56 30.17 -6.88 1.52
C GLN A 56 30.63 -6.05 2.72
N THR A 57 30.63 -4.70 2.61
CA THR A 57 31.03 -3.82 3.73
C THR A 57 30.05 -3.89 4.88
N PHE A 58 28.79 -4.19 4.58
CA PHE A 58 27.72 -4.33 5.56
C PHE A 58 27.02 -5.68 5.42
N LYS A 59 26.54 -6.20 6.53
CA LYS A 59 25.62 -7.32 6.61
C LYS A 59 24.28 -6.81 7.16
N VAL A 60 23.18 -7.12 6.48
CA VAL A 60 21.82 -6.75 6.86
C VAL A 60 21.05 -7.99 7.28
N LEU A 61 20.48 -7.98 8.47
CA LEU A 61 19.68 -9.07 9.01
C LEU A 61 18.25 -8.59 9.30
N THR A 62 17.27 -9.43 8.99
CA THR A 62 15.88 -9.23 9.43
C THR A 62 15.76 -9.47 10.94
N GLN A 63 14.58 -9.20 11.50
CA GLN A 63 14.25 -9.52 12.89
C GLN A 63 14.49 -11.01 13.22
N ASP A 64 14.24 -11.92 12.27
CA ASP A 64 14.44 -13.36 12.41
C ASP A 64 15.87 -13.79 12.07
N LEU A 65 16.82 -12.86 12.03
CA LEU A 65 18.24 -13.07 11.73
C LEU A 65 18.53 -13.66 10.34
N LYS A 66 17.62 -13.48 9.38
CA LYS A 66 17.84 -13.87 7.99
C LYS A 66 18.61 -12.80 7.24
N ASP A 67 19.54 -13.21 6.40
CA ASP A 67 20.34 -12.31 5.59
C ASP A 67 19.49 -11.63 4.50
N ARG A 68 19.68 -10.31 4.36
CA ARG A 68 19.17 -9.53 3.24
C ARG A 68 20.33 -9.19 2.31
N ASN A 69 20.26 -9.64 1.07
CA ASN A 69 21.31 -9.39 0.08
C ASN A 69 21.34 -7.91 -0.31
N ILE A 70 22.54 -7.30 -0.25
CA ILE A 70 22.81 -5.95 -0.75
C ILE A 70 23.21 -6.08 -2.22
N THR A 71 22.42 -5.53 -3.11
CA THR A 71 22.64 -5.61 -4.56
C THR A 71 23.60 -4.54 -5.07
N THR A 72 23.44 -3.31 -4.59
CA THR A 72 24.31 -2.16 -4.91
C THR A 72 24.43 -1.22 -3.73
N ILE A 73 25.47 -0.36 -3.75
CA ILE A 73 25.61 0.76 -2.83
C ILE A 73 25.60 2.04 -3.66
N ASP A 74 24.73 2.97 -3.30
CA ASP A 74 24.60 4.29 -3.90
C ASP A 74 24.76 5.38 -2.85
N PHE A 75 24.82 6.62 -3.29
CA PHE A 75 25.01 7.78 -2.44
C PHE A 75 24.01 8.88 -2.82
N ILE A 76 23.33 9.47 -1.84
CA ILE A 76 22.61 10.71 -2.03
C ILE A 76 23.64 11.86 -2.02
N ASP A 77 24.56 11.80 -1.07
CA ASP A 77 25.75 12.60 -0.90
C ASP A 77 26.77 11.79 -0.10
N HIS A 78 27.97 12.35 0.18
CA HIS A 78 29.02 11.63 0.89
C HIS A 78 28.69 11.31 2.38
N ASN A 79 27.63 11.89 2.93
CA ASN A 79 27.14 11.60 4.29
C ASN A 79 25.98 10.59 4.30
N ASN A 80 25.29 10.42 3.18
CA ASN A 80 24.10 9.58 3.07
C ASN A 80 24.34 8.42 2.10
N VAL A 81 24.53 7.22 2.66
CA VAL A 81 24.82 5.98 1.93
C VAL A 81 23.55 5.16 1.79
N ILE A 82 23.25 4.70 0.59
CA ILE A 82 22.12 3.83 0.28
C ILE A 82 22.62 2.40 0.07
N LEU A 83 22.11 1.47 0.84
CA LEU A 83 22.27 0.04 0.58
C LEU A 83 20.99 -0.43 -0.11
N ASN A 84 21.05 -0.74 -1.40
CA ASN A 84 19.93 -1.32 -2.13
C ASN A 84 19.82 -2.80 -1.80
N LEU A 85 18.63 -3.23 -1.40
CA LEU A 85 18.36 -4.61 -0.99
C LEU A 85 17.66 -5.37 -2.10
N GLU A 86 17.98 -6.63 -2.24
CA GLU A 86 17.26 -7.53 -3.14
C GLU A 86 15.78 -7.59 -2.77
N HIS A 87 14.91 -7.41 -3.77
CA HIS A 87 13.46 -7.49 -3.63
C HIS A 87 12.85 -8.08 -4.90
N GLY A 88 11.60 -8.50 -4.84
CA GLY A 88 10.88 -9.10 -5.95
C GLY A 88 9.86 -10.14 -5.49
N GLN A 89 9.00 -10.59 -6.40
CA GLN A 89 7.86 -11.48 -6.10
C GLN A 89 8.25 -12.75 -5.31
N ASN A 90 9.47 -13.27 -5.51
CA ASN A 90 9.95 -14.49 -4.85
C ASN A 90 10.82 -14.23 -3.61
N ILE A 91 11.06 -12.97 -3.25
CA ILE A 91 11.94 -12.58 -2.13
C ILE A 91 11.11 -12.38 -0.87
N LYS A 92 10.74 -13.48 -0.21
CA LYS A 92 9.82 -13.45 0.95
C LYS A 92 10.37 -12.68 2.16
N ASP A 93 11.69 -12.70 2.37
CA ASP A 93 12.32 -11.99 3.50
C ASP A 93 12.34 -10.45 3.33
N ALA A 94 11.90 -9.96 2.16
CA ALA A 94 11.65 -8.55 1.90
C ALA A 94 10.25 -8.10 2.31
N ASN A 95 9.30 -9.02 2.46
CA ASN A 95 7.88 -8.71 2.65
C ASN A 95 7.63 -7.94 3.96
N LEU A 96 6.72 -6.99 3.90
CA LEU A 96 6.18 -6.26 5.05
C LEU A 96 4.83 -6.81 5.53
N LEU A 97 4.25 -7.74 4.77
CA LEU A 97 3.02 -8.46 5.10
C LEU A 97 3.22 -9.97 4.90
N TYR A 98 2.51 -10.76 5.67
CA TYR A 98 2.28 -12.18 5.38
C TYR A 98 0.79 -12.49 5.37
N TRP A 99 0.39 -13.50 4.62
CA TRP A 99 -0.99 -13.98 4.57
C TRP A 99 -1.25 -14.97 5.71
N ASP A 100 -2.29 -14.70 6.50
CA ASP A 100 -2.78 -15.60 7.55
C ASP A 100 -4.05 -16.32 7.05
N ASP A 101 -3.90 -17.61 6.72
CA ASP A 101 -5.00 -18.44 6.23
C ASP A 101 -6.14 -18.63 7.24
N GLN A 102 -5.82 -18.57 8.54
CA GLN A 102 -6.85 -18.74 9.57
C GLN A 102 -7.73 -17.50 9.68
N LYS A 103 -7.12 -16.32 9.63
CA LYS A 103 -7.82 -15.02 9.66
C LYS A 103 -8.36 -14.61 8.31
N PHE A 104 -7.86 -15.21 7.24
CA PHE A 104 -8.10 -14.78 5.86
C PHE A 104 -7.74 -13.30 5.64
N SER A 105 -6.58 -12.91 6.13
CA SER A 105 -6.13 -11.52 6.08
C SER A 105 -4.62 -11.38 6.01
N ASN A 106 -4.18 -10.25 5.49
CA ASN A 106 -2.80 -9.80 5.54
C ASN A 106 -2.46 -9.30 6.95
N VAL A 107 -1.34 -9.76 7.47
CA VAL A 107 -0.81 -9.37 8.78
C VAL A 107 0.50 -8.64 8.61
N VAL A 108 0.65 -7.50 9.29
CA VAL A 108 1.86 -6.68 9.23
C VAL A 108 3.02 -7.41 9.92
N ILE A 109 4.14 -7.52 9.21
CA ILE A 109 5.40 -8.04 9.77
C ILE A 109 6.09 -6.88 10.50
N PRO A 110 6.35 -7.01 11.82
CA PRO A 110 7.15 -6.03 12.53
C PRO A 110 8.54 -5.91 11.90
N THR A 111 8.91 -4.72 11.47
CA THR A 111 10.18 -4.49 10.77
C THR A 111 11.21 -3.96 11.75
N ASN A 112 12.21 -4.79 12.04
CA ASN A 112 13.37 -4.41 12.84
C ASN A 112 14.62 -5.06 12.23
N TYR A 113 15.48 -4.25 11.62
CA TYR A 113 16.67 -4.71 10.95
C TYR A 113 17.91 -4.47 11.81
N THR A 114 18.81 -5.45 11.77
CA THR A 114 20.15 -5.34 12.33
C THR A 114 21.14 -5.09 11.20
N LEU A 115 21.98 -4.07 11.37
CA LEU A 115 23.04 -3.72 10.45
C LEU A 115 24.39 -3.93 11.14
N ILE A 116 25.29 -4.65 10.48
CA ILE A 116 26.65 -4.96 10.98
C ILE A 116 27.66 -4.51 9.94
N GLN A 117 28.64 -3.70 10.33
CA GLN A 117 29.80 -3.39 9.50
C GLN A 117 30.78 -4.58 9.54
N THR A 118 31.11 -5.14 8.40
CA THR A 118 31.96 -6.34 8.27
C THR A 118 33.39 -6.04 7.81
N LYS A 119 33.60 -4.90 7.15
CA LYS A 119 34.91 -4.43 6.67
C LYS A 119 35.23 -3.02 7.19
N ASP A 120 36.51 -2.72 7.25
CA ASP A 120 36.96 -1.33 7.48
C ASP A 120 36.50 -0.45 6.30
N MET A 121 36.18 0.82 6.59
CA MET A 121 35.90 1.84 5.59
C MET A 121 36.72 3.10 5.88
N THR A 122 36.84 4.02 4.93
CA THR A 122 37.57 5.28 5.14
C THR A 122 36.66 6.48 4.91
N LEU A 123 36.97 7.54 5.60
CA LEU A 123 36.41 8.88 5.37
C LEU A 123 37.14 9.59 4.24
N GLU A 124 36.58 10.65 3.69
CA GLU A 124 37.21 11.49 2.68
C GLU A 124 38.55 12.10 3.19
N ASN A 125 38.65 12.40 4.46
CA ASN A 125 39.89 12.89 5.12
C ASN A 125 40.94 11.76 5.34
N ARG A 126 40.73 10.55 4.76
CA ARG A 126 41.59 9.36 4.86
C ARG A 126 41.65 8.71 6.24
N LYS A 127 40.85 9.13 7.22
CA LYS A 127 40.72 8.42 8.50
C LYS A 127 40.03 7.08 8.29
N THR A 128 40.60 6.01 8.80
CA THR A 128 40.00 4.67 8.74
C THR A 128 39.02 4.46 9.89
N ILE A 129 37.82 4.01 9.57
CA ILE A 129 36.81 3.54 10.50
C ILE A 129 36.89 2.01 10.49
N LYS A 130 37.37 1.45 11.59
CA LYS A 130 37.44 0.00 11.77
C LYS A 130 36.04 -0.59 11.86
N LYS A 131 35.86 -1.83 11.37
CA LYS A 131 34.68 -2.61 11.71
C LYS A 131 34.56 -2.61 13.25
N ASP A 132 33.41 -2.75 13.79
CA ASP A 132 33.15 -2.71 15.25
C ASP A 132 33.38 -1.34 15.93
N THR A 133 33.70 -0.27 15.17
CA THR A 133 33.81 1.09 15.72
C THR A 133 32.46 1.72 15.94
N TYR A 134 31.51 1.51 15.01
CA TYR A 134 30.18 2.10 15.06
C TYR A 134 29.12 1.08 15.47
N LYS A 135 28.09 1.52 16.18
CA LYS A 135 26.83 0.80 16.38
C LYS A 135 25.77 1.38 15.47
N TYR A 136 24.99 0.52 14.86
CA TYR A 136 23.97 0.90 13.90
C TYR A 136 22.59 0.65 14.49
N TYR A 137 21.70 1.66 14.44
CA TYR A 137 20.36 1.59 15.00
C TYR A 137 19.32 1.94 13.95
N MET A 138 18.34 1.06 13.78
CA MET A 138 17.19 1.37 12.96
C MET A 138 16.38 2.48 13.62
N LYS A 139 16.18 3.59 12.91
CA LYS A 139 15.42 4.74 13.37
C LYS A 139 13.96 4.63 12.98
N SER A 140 13.68 4.28 11.72
CA SER A 140 12.32 4.20 11.20
C SER A 140 12.22 3.30 9.96
N LEU A 141 11.00 2.83 9.68
CA LEU A 141 10.57 2.34 8.37
C LEU A 141 9.90 3.52 7.64
N LYS A 142 10.30 3.76 6.39
CA LYS A 142 9.77 4.78 5.50
C LYS A 142 9.15 4.13 4.28
N ILE A 143 7.89 4.40 4.00
CA ILE A 143 7.20 3.92 2.79
C ILE A 143 6.61 5.13 2.08
N LYS A 144 7.32 5.63 1.08
CA LYS A 144 7.13 6.94 0.43
C LYS A 144 5.67 7.36 0.24
N ASP A 145 4.87 6.51 -0.38
CA ASP A 145 3.49 6.88 -0.73
C ASP A 145 2.50 6.57 0.40
N VAL A 146 2.80 5.58 1.25
CA VAL A 146 2.04 5.28 2.47
C VAL A 146 2.22 6.37 3.52
N ASP A 147 3.42 6.92 3.65
CA ASP A 147 3.76 7.98 4.61
C ASP A 147 3.05 9.32 4.31
N LYS A 148 2.45 9.47 3.12
CA LYS A 148 1.61 10.61 2.76
C LYS A 148 0.24 10.60 3.45
N PHE A 149 -0.19 9.44 3.94
CA PHE A 149 -1.52 9.27 4.54
C PHE A 149 -1.51 9.54 6.04
N THR A 150 -2.55 10.22 6.51
CA THR A 150 -2.84 10.34 7.94
C THR A 150 -3.84 9.26 8.38
N ALA A 151 -3.93 9.00 9.68
CA ALA A 151 -4.80 8.00 10.27
C ALA A 151 -5.98 8.66 10.98
N GLY A 152 -7.16 8.06 10.85
CA GLY A 152 -8.34 8.46 11.60
C GLY A 152 -9.27 7.30 11.90
N GLU A 153 -10.33 7.59 12.62
CA GLU A 153 -11.40 6.64 12.95
C GLU A 153 -12.73 7.36 13.10
N MET A 154 -13.79 6.84 12.47
CA MET A 154 -15.17 7.32 12.59
C MET A 154 -16.15 6.15 12.44
N TYR A 155 -17.21 6.15 13.23
CA TYR A 155 -18.30 5.16 13.16
C TYR A 155 -17.81 3.69 13.28
N GLY A 156 -16.72 3.45 14.03
CA GLY A 156 -16.12 2.13 14.21
C GLY A 156 -15.34 1.64 12.99
N LEU A 157 -15.10 2.49 12.01
CA LEU A 157 -14.23 2.25 10.87
C LEU A 157 -12.95 3.07 11.02
N LYS A 158 -11.81 2.43 10.95
CA LYS A 158 -10.53 3.09 10.78
C LYS A 158 -10.40 3.58 9.34
N TYR A 159 -9.58 4.58 9.10
CA TYR A 159 -9.27 5.03 7.74
C TYR A 159 -7.88 5.61 7.64
N ARG A 160 -7.37 5.60 6.43
CA ARG A 160 -6.22 6.40 6.00
C ARG A 160 -6.69 7.44 5.00
N ASP A 161 -6.20 8.67 5.13
CA ASP A 161 -6.54 9.72 4.20
C ASP A 161 -5.32 10.53 3.76
N PHE A 162 -5.34 10.91 2.49
CA PHE A 162 -4.44 11.91 1.92
C PHE A 162 -5.23 13.18 1.64
N LYS A 163 -4.66 14.31 2.03
CA LYS A 163 -5.24 15.63 1.79
C LYS A 163 -4.28 16.45 0.94
N PRO A 164 -4.73 17.05 -0.17
CA PRO A 164 -3.93 17.97 -0.94
C PRO A 164 -3.54 19.20 -0.12
N GLN A 165 -2.52 19.92 -0.56
CA GLN A 165 -2.19 21.22 0.04
C GLN A 165 -3.34 22.20 -0.19
N LYS A 166 -3.64 23.01 0.81
CA LYS A 166 -4.66 24.05 0.71
C LYS A 166 -4.19 25.13 -0.27
N ASP A 167 -4.94 25.31 -1.34
CA ASP A 167 -4.68 26.29 -2.39
C ASP A 167 -5.89 27.20 -2.67
N GLY A 168 -6.97 27.06 -1.88
CA GLY A 168 -8.23 27.78 -2.01
C GLY A 168 -9.18 27.21 -3.05
N ASN A 169 -8.82 26.13 -3.74
CA ASN A 169 -9.64 25.46 -4.74
C ASN A 169 -10.49 24.32 -4.14
N LYS A 170 -11.40 23.81 -4.95
CA LYS A 170 -12.17 22.60 -4.67
C LYS A 170 -11.53 21.41 -5.37
N HIS A 171 -11.32 20.34 -4.61
CA HIS A 171 -10.66 19.12 -5.06
C HIS A 171 -11.61 17.92 -5.07
N PRO A 172 -11.45 16.97 -6.00
CA PRO A 172 -12.20 15.71 -5.97
C PRO A 172 -11.91 14.89 -4.71
N LEU A 173 -12.80 13.95 -4.41
CA LEU A 173 -12.57 12.90 -3.42
C LEU A 173 -12.60 11.54 -4.11
N ILE A 174 -11.55 10.75 -3.94
CA ILE A 174 -11.49 9.35 -4.35
C ILE A 174 -11.57 8.47 -3.10
N ILE A 175 -12.50 7.51 -3.10
CA ILE A 175 -12.68 6.54 -2.03
C ILE A 175 -12.30 5.17 -2.56
N TRP A 176 -11.33 4.51 -1.91
CA TRP A 176 -10.92 3.15 -2.24
C TRP A 176 -11.36 2.18 -1.17
N LEU A 177 -12.07 1.12 -1.57
CA LEU A 177 -12.56 0.06 -0.71
C LEU A 177 -11.75 -1.23 -0.93
N HIS A 178 -11.12 -1.68 0.13
CA HIS A 178 -10.21 -2.83 0.12
C HIS A 178 -10.92 -4.18 -0.04
N GLY A 179 -10.17 -5.20 -0.48
CA GLY A 179 -10.59 -6.58 -0.56
C GLY A 179 -10.64 -7.29 0.81
N ALA A 180 -10.96 -8.58 0.81
CA ALA A 180 -11.11 -9.34 2.06
C ALA A 180 -9.83 -9.40 2.89
N GLY A 181 -8.67 -9.42 2.22
CA GLY A 181 -7.38 -9.57 2.88
C GLY A 181 -6.88 -8.36 3.67
N GLU A 182 -7.49 -7.19 3.52
CA GLU A 182 -7.00 -5.95 4.11
C GLU A 182 -7.83 -5.46 5.30
N GLY A 183 -8.89 -6.20 5.69
CA GLY A 183 -9.64 -5.94 6.92
C GLY A 183 -8.80 -6.17 8.18
N GLY A 184 -9.22 -5.60 9.30
CA GLY A 184 -8.55 -5.73 10.59
C GLY A 184 -8.35 -4.41 11.32
N ASP A 185 -7.48 -4.44 12.32
CA ASP A 185 -7.26 -3.31 13.23
C ASP A 185 -5.96 -2.54 12.99
N SER A 186 -5.19 -2.92 11.98
CA SER A 186 -3.87 -2.35 11.72
C SER A 186 -3.91 -0.87 11.30
N ASN A 187 -5.04 -0.43 10.73
CA ASN A 187 -5.21 0.86 10.05
C ASN A 187 -4.10 1.16 9.03
N ILE A 188 -3.58 0.13 8.35
CA ILE A 188 -2.55 0.31 7.32
C ILE A 188 -2.69 -0.71 6.18
N THR A 189 -3.23 -1.92 6.42
CA THR A 189 -3.31 -2.95 5.40
C THR A 189 -4.17 -2.54 4.21
N GLN A 190 -5.18 -1.70 4.39
CA GLN A 190 -6.05 -1.17 3.32
C GLN A 190 -5.33 -0.31 2.28
N ILE A 191 -4.13 0.21 2.60
CA ILE A 191 -3.27 0.95 1.66
C ILE A 191 -1.92 0.27 1.43
N LEU A 192 -1.57 -0.71 2.26
CA LEU A 192 -0.30 -1.44 2.19
C LEU A 192 -0.46 -2.78 1.45
N GLY A 193 -1.61 -3.45 1.56
CA GLY A 193 -1.83 -4.80 1.04
C GLY A 193 -1.77 -4.91 -0.48
N ASN A 194 -2.17 -3.85 -1.16
CA ASN A 194 -2.06 -3.65 -2.59
C ASN A 194 -1.90 -2.16 -2.89
N ARG A 195 -1.70 -1.77 -4.15
CA ARG A 195 -1.57 -0.35 -4.53
C ARG A 195 -2.86 0.48 -4.39
N GLY A 196 -3.95 -0.04 -3.81
CA GLY A 196 -5.27 0.54 -3.77
C GLY A 196 -5.31 2.04 -3.49
N GLY A 197 -5.25 2.48 -2.25
CA GLY A 197 -5.21 3.91 -1.92
C GLY A 197 -3.96 4.62 -2.46
N VAL A 198 -2.82 3.92 -2.48
CA VAL A 198 -1.51 4.47 -2.88
C VAL A 198 -1.47 4.91 -4.34
N ALA A 199 -2.10 4.18 -5.25
CA ALA A 199 -2.11 4.53 -6.69
C ALA A 199 -2.70 5.94 -6.95
N PHE A 200 -3.60 6.41 -6.10
CA PHE A 200 -4.23 7.74 -6.28
C PHE A 200 -3.42 8.91 -5.69
N VAL A 201 -2.32 8.63 -4.96
CA VAL A 201 -1.38 9.67 -4.48
C VAL A 201 -0.10 9.73 -5.30
N GLU A 202 0.02 8.90 -6.33
CA GLU A 202 1.09 8.95 -7.32
C GLU A 202 0.91 10.16 -8.24
N GLU A 203 2.01 10.67 -8.78
CA GLU A 203 2.06 11.95 -9.51
C GLU A 203 1.09 12.01 -10.69
N ASP A 204 1.00 10.94 -11.48
CA ASP A 204 0.13 10.90 -12.67
C ASP A 204 -1.35 10.90 -12.28
N ALA A 205 -1.74 10.15 -11.26
CA ALA A 205 -3.11 10.17 -10.76
C ALA A 205 -3.46 11.55 -10.18
N GLN A 206 -2.55 12.16 -9.42
CA GLN A 206 -2.73 13.50 -8.87
C GLN A 206 -2.96 14.55 -9.96
N LYS A 207 -2.24 14.46 -11.10
CA LYS A 207 -2.46 15.34 -12.26
C LYS A 207 -3.79 15.10 -12.96
N ILE A 208 -4.15 13.83 -13.18
CA ILE A 208 -5.39 13.45 -13.90
C ILE A 208 -6.63 13.88 -13.13
N PHE A 209 -6.63 13.68 -11.81
CA PHE A 209 -7.77 13.98 -10.94
C PHE A 209 -7.75 15.41 -10.36
N ASP A 210 -6.81 16.27 -10.75
CA ASP A 210 -6.71 17.64 -10.23
C ASP A 210 -6.50 17.64 -8.69
N THR A 211 -5.44 16.97 -8.24
CA THR A 211 -5.01 16.86 -6.84
C THR A 211 -6.12 16.39 -5.87
N PRO A 212 -6.62 15.16 -5.99
CA PRO A 212 -7.74 14.67 -5.21
C PRO A 212 -7.39 14.44 -3.74
N TYR A 213 -8.38 14.54 -2.87
CA TYR A 213 -8.40 13.84 -1.60
C TYR A 213 -8.48 12.33 -1.86
N VAL A 214 -7.81 11.53 -1.06
CA VAL A 214 -7.92 10.06 -1.11
C VAL A 214 -8.33 9.55 0.26
N LEU A 215 -9.39 8.76 0.32
CA LEU A 215 -9.92 8.15 1.55
C LEU A 215 -9.94 6.64 1.38
N ALA A 216 -9.25 5.92 2.26
CA ALA A 216 -9.20 4.46 2.30
C ALA A 216 -9.68 3.95 3.67
N PRO A 217 -11.00 3.70 3.84
CA PRO A 217 -11.54 3.11 5.05
C PRO A 217 -11.10 1.66 5.21
N GLN A 218 -11.00 1.20 6.47
CA GLN A 218 -10.73 -0.19 6.84
C GLN A 218 -11.85 -0.71 7.75
N THR A 219 -12.44 -1.85 7.38
CA THR A 219 -13.38 -2.56 8.26
C THR A 219 -12.61 -3.41 9.27
N PRO A 220 -13.11 -3.58 10.51
CA PRO A 220 -12.47 -4.42 11.51
C PRO A 220 -12.33 -5.89 11.09
N THR A 221 -13.22 -6.38 10.23
CA THR A 221 -13.22 -7.74 9.68
C THR A 221 -13.49 -7.72 8.17
N PHE A 222 -14.76 -7.93 7.78
CA PHE A 222 -15.24 -7.91 6.40
C PHE A 222 -16.35 -6.87 6.25
N TRP A 223 -16.56 -6.36 5.03
CA TRP A 223 -17.60 -5.35 4.77
C TRP A 223 -19.02 -5.89 5.00
N MET A 224 -19.22 -7.20 4.82
CA MET A 224 -20.51 -7.88 4.97
C MET A 224 -20.51 -8.81 6.20
N LYS A 225 -21.71 -9.21 6.60
CA LYS A 225 -21.92 -10.10 7.73
C LYS A 225 -21.36 -11.51 7.52
N SER A 226 -21.43 -12.04 6.31
CA SER A 226 -20.74 -13.28 5.95
C SER A 226 -20.59 -13.41 4.43
N PHE A 227 -19.62 -14.22 4.02
CA PHE A 227 -19.45 -14.65 2.63
C PHE A 227 -18.73 -15.99 2.57
N PHE A 228 -18.77 -16.65 1.39
CA PHE A 228 -18.17 -17.96 1.20
C PHE A 228 -16.93 -17.89 0.32
N VAL A 229 -15.86 -18.59 0.72
CA VAL A 229 -14.70 -18.90 -0.10
C VAL A 229 -14.66 -20.41 -0.29
N GLY A 230 -15.08 -20.88 -1.45
CA GLY A 230 -15.35 -22.29 -1.66
C GLY A 230 -16.44 -22.81 -0.72
N LYS A 231 -16.10 -23.75 0.17
CA LYS A 231 -17.03 -24.30 1.18
C LYS A 231 -16.90 -23.64 2.55
N ARG A 232 -15.93 -22.74 2.73
CA ARG A 232 -15.67 -22.06 3.99
C ARG A 232 -16.51 -20.80 4.08
N GLU A 233 -17.36 -20.71 5.10
CA GLU A 233 -18.01 -19.46 5.47
C GLU A 233 -17.02 -18.60 6.28
N LEU A 234 -16.86 -17.35 5.85
CA LEU A 234 -16.15 -16.31 6.57
C LEU A 234 -17.17 -15.35 7.15
N VAL A 235 -17.12 -15.16 8.46
CA VAL A 235 -18.11 -14.38 9.20
C VAL A 235 -17.52 -13.02 9.59
N GLY A 236 -18.18 -11.95 9.12
CA GLY A 236 -17.93 -10.59 9.54
C GLY A 236 -18.77 -10.23 10.76
N GLU A 237 -18.52 -9.07 11.31
CA GLU A 237 -19.23 -8.59 12.50
C GLU A 237 -20.65 -8.12 12.16
N LYS A 238 -20.80 -7.32 11.09
CA LYS A 238 -22.06 -6.73 10.62
C LYS A 238 -21.97 -6.27 9.17
N ASP A 239 -23.06 -5.74 8.64
CA ASP A 239 -23.05 -4.93 7.42
C ASP A 239 -22.56 -3.51 7.77
N TYR A 240 -21.42 -3.14 7.21
CA TYR A 240 -20.79 -1.83 7.46
C TYR A 240 -21.25 -0.73 6.48
N THR A 241 -22.18 -1.00 5.56
CA THR A 241 -22.63 -0.02 4.56
C THR A 241 -23.15 1.29 5.19
N PRO A 242 -24.02 1.26 6.23
CA PRO A 242 -24.49 2.50 6.88
C PRO A 242 -23.37 3.30 7.55
N ASP A 243 -22.44 2.61 8.25
CA ASP A 243 -21.31 3.25 8.92
C ASP A 243 -20.35 3.88 7.92
N LEU A 244 -20.07 3.19 6.82
CA LEU A 244 -19.24 3.70 5.73
C LEU A 244 -19.84 4.96 5.10
N VAL A 245 -21.14 4.97 4.80
CA VAL A 245 -21.82 6.15 4.23
C VAL A 245 -21.81 7.32 5.22
N ASN A 246 -22.00 7.06 6.52
CA ASN A 246 -21.90 8.08 7.55
C ASN A 246 -20.48 8.64 7.67
N LEU A 247 -19.45 7.77 7.61
CA LEU A 247 -18.05 8.19 7.57
C LEU A 247 -17.80 9.11 6.38
N ILE A 248 -18.17 8.69 5.17
CA ILE A 248 -17.96 9.47 3.93
C ILE A 248 -18.65 10.85 4.03
N LYS A 249 -19.92 10.89 4.43
CA LYS A 249 -20.67 12.15 4.58
C LYS A 249 -20.05 13.07 5.62
N THR A 250 -19.60 12.51 6.74
CA THR A 250 -18.92 13.29 7.79
C THR A 250 -17.57 13.80 7.31
N TYR A 251 -16.79 12.96 6.65
CA TYR A 251 -15.49 13.34 6.08
C TYR A 251 -15.64 14.50 5.08
N ILE A 252 -16.63 14.45 4.18
CA ILE A 252 -16.93 15.54 3.24
C ILE A 252 -17.32 16.83 3.98
N ARG A 253 -18.12 16.74 5.04
CA ARG A 253 -18.53 17.90 5.83
C ARG A 253 -17.35 18.56 6.54
N GLU A 254 -16.40 17.75 7.05
CA GLU A 254 -15.23 18.21 7.78
C GLU A 254 -14.08 18.71 6.89
N ASN A 255 -14.14 18.42 5.58
CA ASN A 255 -13.19 18.89 4.59
C ASN A 255 -13.90 19.72 3.52
N PRO A 256 -14.18 21.00 3.81
CA PRO A 256 -15.00 21.85 2.94
C PRO A 256 -14.39 22.15 1.57
N GLU A 257 -13.09 21.90 1.38
CA GLU A 257 -12.41 21.99 0.08
C GLU A 257 -12.74 20.84 -0.87
N ILE A 258 -13.43 19.80 -0.42
CA ILE A 258 -13.91 18.72 -1.29
C ILE A 258 -15.00 19.26 -2.23
N ASP A 259 -14.86 18.99 -3.53
CA ASP A 259 -15.88 19.22 -4.54
C ASP A 259 -16.96 18.13 -4.45
N LYS A 260 -18.12 18.48 -3.92
CA LYS A 260 -19.25 17.56 -3.74
C LYS A 260 -19.81 16.99 -5.05
N ASN A 261 -19.46 17.61 -6.19
CA ASN A 261 -19.85 17.14 -7.51
C ASN A 261 -18.81 16.19 -8.14
N ARG A 262 -17.65 16.01 -7.51
CA ARG A 262 -16.56 15.14 -7.97
C ARG A 262 -16.14 14.14 -6.87
N ILE A 263 -17.08 13.31 -6.44
CA ILE A 263 -16.84 12.24 -5.45
C ILE A 263 -16.87 10.91 -6.19
N TYR A 264 -15.78 10.18 -6.14
CA TYR A 264 -15.60 8.91 -6.83
C TYR A 264 -15.37 7.78 -5.83
N ILE A 265 -15.91 6.60 -6.13
CA ILE A 265 -15.76 5.43 -5.28
C ILE A 265 -15.37 4.22 -6.11
N GLY A 266 -14.47 3.40 -5.58
CA GLY A 266 -14.10 2.14 -6.21
C GLY A 266 -13.53 1.16 -5.21
N GLY A 267 -13.38 -0.08 -5.68
CA GLY A 267 -12.81 -1.15 -4.87
C GLY A 267 -12.70 -2.44 -5.65
N CYS A 268 -12.00 -3.42 -5.06
CA CYS A 268 -11.76 -4.72 -5.66
C CYS A 268 -12.34 -5.85 -4.82
N SER A 269 -12.79 -6.93 -5.47
CA SER A 269 -13.24 -8.14 -4.78
C SER A 269 -14.37 -7.84 -3.78
N MET A 270 -14.15 -8.06 -2.49
CA MET A 270 -15.06 -7.67 -1.41
C MET A 270 -15.29 -6.14 -1.38
N GLY A 271 -14.27 -5.32 -1.72
CA GLY A 271 -14.44 -3.87 -1.89
C GLY A 271 -15.31 -3.51 -3.09
N GLY A 272 -15.31 -4.33 -4.15
CA GLY A 272 -16.22 -4.22 -5.28
C GLY A 272 -17.67 -4.51 -4.88
N TYR A 273 -17.90 -5.54 -4.04
CA TYR A 273 -19.19 -5.77 -3.37
C TYR A 273 -19.62 -4.51 -2.62
N GLN A 274 -18.75 -4.02 -1.75
CA GLN A 274 -19.08 -2.88 -0.89
C GLN A 274 -19.31 -1.59 -1.70
N THR A 275 -18.64 -1.43 -2.84
CA THR A 275 -18.90 -0.32 -3.75
C THR A 275 -20.36 -0.36 -4.26
N PHE A 276 -20.82 -1.50 -4.78
CA PHE A 276 -22.22 -1.65 -5.20
C PHE A 276 -23.19 -1.38 -4.05
N LYS A 277 -22.97 -1.96 -2.87
CA LYS A 277 -23.86 -1.73 -1.70
C LYS A 277 -23.90 -0.27 -1.28
N THR A 278 -22.76 0.43 -1.37
CA THR A 278 -22.67 1.86 -1.04
C THR A 278 -23.42 2.72 -2.07
N LEU A 279 -23.31 2.39 -3.36
CA LEU A 279 -24.09 3.05 -4.44
C LEU A 279 -25.58 2.86 -4.25
N VAL A 280 -26.04 1.65 -3.92
CA VAL A 280 -27.46 1.35 -3.67
C VAL A 280 -27.97 2.11 -2.44
N TYR A 281 -27.17 2.18 -1.38
CA TYR A 281 -27.55 2.84 -0.13
C TYR A 281 -27.56 4.38 -0.23
N ALA A 282 -26.69 4.94 -1.07
CA ALA A 282 -26.53 6.38 -1.26
C ALA A 282 -26.38 6.74 -2.76
N PRO A 283 -27.41 6.51 -3.60
CA PRO A 283 -27.32 6.62 -5.06
C PRO A 283 -26.98 8.05 -5.51
N ASP A 284 -27.30 9.03 -4.69
CA ASP A 284 -27.07 10.44 -5.00
C ASP A 284 -25.75 11.01 -4.47
N LEU A 285 -24.80 10.18 -4.07
CA LEU A 285 -23.56 10.67 -3.45
C LEU A 285 -22.39 10.75 -4.44
N PHE A 286 -22.34 9.87 -5.43
CA PHE A 286 -21.13 9.65 -6.23
C PHE A 286 -21.30 10.15 -7.68
N ALA A 287 -20.25 10.75 -8.22
CA ALA A 287 -20.17 11.19 -9.61
C ALA A 287 -19.80 10.06 -10.57
N ALA A 288 -19.04 9.08 -10.10
CA ALA A 288 -18.72 7.84 -10.81
C ALA A 288 -18.25 6.75 -9.86
N ALA A 289 -18.30 5.51 -10.34
CA ALA A 289 -17.72 4.36 -9.66
C ALA A 289 -16.82 3.54 -10.59
N PHE A 290 -15.79 2.89 -10.02
CA PHE A 290 -14.90 1.96 -10.70
C PHE A 290 -14.77 0.69 -9.88
N ILE A 291 -15.25 -0.43 -10.43
CA ILE A 291 -15.49 -1.64 -9.66
C ILE A 291 -14.72 -2.79 -10.32
N THR A 292 -13.80 -3.42 -9.59
CA THR A 292 -12.97 -4.49 -10.13
C THR A 292 -13.28 -5.82 -9.45
N CYS A 293 -13.45 -6.87 -10.26
CA CYS A 293 -13.71 -8.25 -9.83
C CYS A 293 -14.69 -8.34 -8.64
N PRO A 294 -15.89 -7.71 -8.71
CA PRO A 294 -16.78 -7.60 -7.57
C PRO A 294 -17.25 -8.97 -7.06
N ALA A 295 -17.02 -9.26 -5.77
CA ALA A 295 -17.50 -10.47 -5.11
C ALA A 295 -19.02 -10.42 -4.88
N TYR A 296 -19.77 -9.94 -5.89
CA TYR A 296 -21.20 -9.70 -5.81
C TYR A 296 -21.86 -9.59 -7.18
N MET A 297 -23.02 -10.18 -7.28
CA MET A 297 -23.96 -9.97 -8.38
C MET A 297 -25.16 -9.20 -7.83
N PRO A 298 -25.29 -7.88 -8.08
CA PRO A 298 -26.45 -7.11 -7.65
C PRO A 298 -27.75 -7.62 -8.27
N SER A 299 -28.86 -7.50 -7.55
CA SER A 299 -30.18 -7.76 -8.12
C SER A 299 -30.55 -6.71 -9.17
N THR A 300 -31.55 -7.01 -10.00
CA THR A 300 -32.06 -6.08 -11.01
C THR A 300 -32.61 -4.78 -10.36
N GLU A 301 -33.20 -4.89 -9.19
CA GLU A 301 -33.69 -3.72 -8.41
C GLU A 301 -32.53 -2.85 -7.94
N GLU A 302 -31.45 -3.46 -7.45
CA GLU A 302 -30.24 -2.75 -7.05
C GLU A 302 -29.55 -2.09 -8.25
N LEU A 303 -29.46 -2.79 -9.40
CA LEU A 303 -28.91 -2.21 -10.63
C LEU A 303 -29.74 -1.03 -11.16
N ASN A 304 -31.08 -1.11 -11.05
CA ASN A 304 -31.95 0.03 -11.36
C ASN A 304 -31.69 1.24 -10.45
N THR A 305 -31.39 1.00 -9.17
CA THR A 305 -31.10 2.10 -8.22
C THR A 305 -29.81 2.84 -8.60
N VAL A 306 -28.82 2.17 -9.17
CA VAL A 306 -27.50 2.75 -9.47
C VAL A 306 -27.35 3.20 -10.94
N LYS A 307 -28.39 3.09 -11.77
CA LYS A 307 -28.35 3.33 -13.22
C LYS A 307 -27.85 4.73 -13.62
N ASP A 308 -28.10 5.73 -12.76
CA ASP A 308 -27.75 7.13 -13.03
C ASP A 308 -26.31 7.48 -12.59
N THR A 309 -25.61 6.54 -11.93
CA THR A 309 -24.20 6.69 -11.61
C THR A 309 -23.36 6.07 -12.72
N PRO A 310 -22.45 6.81 -13.39
CA PRO A 310 -21.49 6.23 -14.33
C PRO A 310 -20.61 5.16 -13.67
N ILE A 311 -20.52 3.95 -14.27
CA ILE A 311 -19.79 2.82 -13.69
C ILE A 311 -18.81 2.24 -14.70
N TRP A 312 -17.56 2.05 -14.30
CA TRP A 312 -16.59 1.24 -15.05
C TRP A 312 -16.32 -0.07 -14.31
N LEU A 313 -16.63 -1.19 -14.97
CA LEU A 313 -16.37 -2.54 -14.46
C LEU A 313 -15.09 -3.09 -15.10
N VAL A 314 -14.24 -3.76 -14.30
CA VAL A 314 -13.02 -4.44 -14.75
C VAL A 314 -12.99 -5.85 -14.17
N HIS A 315 -12.68 -6.88 -14.98
CA HIS A 315 -12.56 -8.26 -14.51
C HIS A 315 -11.60 -9.04 -15.40
N ALA A 316 -11.03 -10.14 -14.91
CA ALA A 316 -10.32 -11.11 -15.72
C ALA A 316 -11.21 -12.36 -15.95
N SER A 317 -11.25 -12.89 -17.20
CA SER A 317 -12.09 -14.03 -17.53
C SER A 317 -11.67 -15.32 -16.83
N ASP A 318 -10.38 -15.44 -16.51
CA ASP A 318 -9.78 -16.60 -15.85
C ASP A 318 -9.83 -16.52 -14.30
N ASP A 319 -10.54 -15.51 -13.73
CA ASP A 319 -10.70 -15.37 -12.28
C ASP A 319 -11.46 -16.57 -11.70
N THR A 320 -10.72 -17.36 -10.89
CA THR A 320 -11.27 -18.56 -10.21
C THR A 320 -11.75 -18.28 -8.80
N THR A 321 -11.49 -17.08 -8.29
CA THR A 321 -11.89 -16.65 -6.93
C THR A 321 -13.27 -16.01 -6.95
N VAL A 322 -13.51 -15.11 -7.90
CA VAL A 322 -14.80 -14.44 -8.11
C VAL A 322 -15.28 -14.68 -9.52
N PRO A 323 -16.51 -15.23 -9.73
CA PRO A 323 -17.03 -15.51 -11.05
C PRO A 323 -17.11 -14.23 -11.91
N VAL A 324 -16.51 -14.27 -13.09
CA VAL A 324 -16.55 -13.15 -14.08
C VAL A 324 -17.99 -12.81 -14.50
N SER A 325 -18.92 -13.75 -14.35
CA SER A 325 -20.37 -13.55 -14.58
C SER A 325 -20.92 -12.39 -13.75
N ASN A 326 -20.39 -12.12 -12.56
CA ASN A 326 -20.83 -10.99 -11.74
C ASN A 326 -20.69 -9.65 -12.49
N SER A 327 -19.58 -9.44 -13.16
CA SER A 327 -19.36 -8.23 -13.97
C SER A 327 -20.09 -8.28 -15.30
N ARG A 328 -20.09 -9.42 -16.00
CA ARG A 328 -20.74 -9.56 -17.30
C ARG A 328 -22.26 -9.33 -17.24
N GLU A 329 -22.95 -9.94 -16.28
CA GLU A 329 -24.38 -9.79 -16.14
C GLU A 329 -24.76 -8.41 -15.61
N SER A 330 -23.98 -7.82 -14.67
CA SER A 330 -24.17 -6.44 -14.23
C SER A 330 -24.03 -5.46 -15.40
N PHE A 331 -22.97 -5.59 -16.20
CA PHE A 331 -22.76 -4.76 -17.40
C PHE A 331 -23.90 -4.92 -18.40
N LYS A 332 -24.27 -6.13 -18.74
CA LYS A 332 -25.35 -6.43 -19.70
C LYS A 332 -26.68 -5.79 -19.29
N TYR A 333 -27.03 -5.92 -18.01
CA TYR A 333 -28.27 -5.34 -17.51
C TYR A 333 -28.20 -3.80 -17.51
N LEU A 334 -27.17 -3.20 -16.92
CA LEU A 334 -26.99 -1.75 -16.91
C LEU A 334 -27.00 -1.14 -18.31
N LYS A 335 -26.34 -1.79 -19.27
CA LYS A 335 -26.34 -1.40 -20.69
C LYS A 335 -27.75 -1.44 -21.28
N SER A 336 -28.55 -2.48 -20.95
CA SER A 336 -29.90 -2.66 -21.47
C SER A 336 -30.89 -1.61 -21.00
N ILE A 337 -30.65 -1.00 -19.82
CA ILE A 337 -31.48 0.06 -19.26
C ILE A 337 -30.94 1.46 -19.55
N GLY A 338 -29.90 1.59 -20.41
CA GLY A 338 -29.35 2.87 -20.86
C GLY A 338 -28.40 3.57 -19.87
N ALA A 339 -27.86 2.84 -18.90
CA ALA A 339 -26.88 3.38 -17.96
C ALA A 339 -25.55 3.73 -18.65
N ASP A 340 -24.83 4.75 -18.15
CA ASP A 340 -23.44 5.06 -18.56
C ASP A 340 -22.49 4.03 -17.93
N VAL A 341 -22.29 2.91 -18.60
CA VAL A 341 -21.50 1.80 -18.12
C VAL A 341 -20.43 1.37 -19.13
N VAL A 342 -19.20 1.19 -18.66
CA VAL A 342 -18.06 0.63 -19.41
C VAL A 342 -17.66 -0.69 -18.77
N TYR A 343 -17.27 -1.67 -19.59
CA TYR A 343 -16.74 -2.94 -19.12
C TYR A 343 -15.45 -3.28 -19.86
N THR A 344 -14.39 -3.54 -19.11
CA THR A 344 -13.13 -4.06 -19.64
C THR A 344 -12.88 -5.45 -19.08
N GLU A 345 -12.77 -6.42 -19.96
CA GLU A 345 -12.46 -7.80 -19.60
C GLU A 345 -11.08 -8.15 -20.12
N TYR A 346 -10.22 -8.59 -19.23
CA TYR A 346 -8.91 -9.16 -19.55
C TYR A 346 -9.01 -10.69 -19.55
N LYS A 347 -8.14 -11.36 -20.32
CA LYS A 347 -8.08 -12.83 -20.29
C LYS A 347 -7.45 -13.30 -18.97
N ASP A 348 -6.31 -12.73 -18.62
CA ASP A 348 -5.49 -13.02 -17.44
C ASP A 348 -4.91 -11.71 -16.88
N VAL A 349 -4.03 -11.79 -15.88
CA VAL A 349 -3.35 -10.63 -15.31
C VAL A 349 -1.86 -10.74 -15.58
N VAL A 350 -1.36 -9.85 -16.46
CA VAL A 350 0.07 -9.73 -16.79
C VAL A 350 0.47 -8.26 -16.73
N ILE A 351 1.38 -7.92 -15.82
CA ILE A 351 1.92 -6.57 -15.65
C ILE A 351 3.44 -6.65 -15.84
N ASP A 352 3.98 -5.84 -16.73
CA ASP A 352 5.41 -5.80 -17.06
C ASP A 352 6.03 -7.17 -17.34
N GLY A 353 5.27 -8.04 -18.03
CA GLY A 353 5.68 -9.40 -18.37
C GLY A 353 5.55 -10.42 -17.23
N ASN A 354 5.19 -10.01 -16.02
CA ASN A 354 4.95 -10.89 -14.89
C ASN A 354 3.48 -11.32 -14.85
N LYS A 355 3.26 -12.62 -14.74
CA LYS A 355 1.92 -13.20 -14.59
C LYS A 355 1.53 -13.26 -13.13
N TYR A 356 0.33 -12.78 -12.83
CA TYR A 356 -0.28 -12.78 -11.50
C TYR A 356 -1.52 -13.67 -11.46
N ASP A 357 -2.07 -13.84 -10.25
CA ASP A 357 -3.37 -14.48 -10.08
C ASP A 357 -4.44 -13.68 -10.85
N PRO A 358 -5.31 -14.34 -11.64
CA PRO A 358 -6.35 -13.64 -12.41
C PRO A 358 -7.32 -12.81 -11.56
N HIS A 359 -7.49 -13.15 -10.26
CA HIS A 359 -8.25 -12.32 -9.33
C HIS A 359 -7.65 -10.92 -9.15
N GLY A 360 -6.35 -10.74 -9.45
CA GLY A 360 -5.63 -9.47 -9.42
C GLY A 360 -5.96 -8.48 -10.54
N SER A 361 -7.10 -8.61 -11.25
CA SER A 361 -7.47 -7.67 -12.34
C SER A 361 -7.52 -6.20 -11.91
N TYR A 362 -7.60 -5.91 -10.62
CA TYR A 362 -7.49 -4.55 -10.06
C TYR A 362 -6.11 -3.92 -10.25
N PHE A 363 -5.05 -4.69 -10.52
CA PHE A 363 -3.76 -4.13 -10.89
C PHE A 363 -3.87 -3.29 -12.16
N TYR A 364 -4.59 -3.76 -13.17
CA TYR A 364 -4.85 -2.96 -14.37
C TYR A 364 -5.55 -1.64 -14.06
N THR A 365 -6.57 -1.68 -13.19
CA THR A 365 -7.29 -0.48 -12.74
C THR A 365 -6.34 0.51 -12.07
N LEU A 366 -5.51 0.03 -11.15
CA LEU A 366 -4.58 0.86 -10.38
C LEU A 366 -3.37 1.37 -11.18
N HIS A 367 -3.08 0.75 -12.32
CA HIS A 367 -2.11 1.23 -13.33
C HIS A 367 -2.75 2.11 -14.40
N ASN A 368 -4.03 2.51 -14.26
CA ASN A 368 -4.76 3.28 -15.27
C ASN A 368 -4.74 2.63 -16.67
N SER A 369 -4.66 1.29 -16.73
CA SER A 369 -4.50 0.54 -17.98
C SER A 369 -5.78 0.34 -18.78
N PRO A 370 -7.00 0.18 -18.18
CA PRO A 370 -8.22 0.00 -18.94
C PRO A 370 -8.52 1.20 -19.82
N ILE A 371 -8.88 0.92 -21.08
CA ILE A 371 -9.19 1.92 -22.11
C ILE A 371 -10.56 1.59 -22.69
N ASN A 372 -11.43 2.60 -22.85
CA ASN A 372 -12.74 2.44 -23.49
C ASN A 372 -12.65 2.53 -25.03
N ASP A 373 -13.77 2.32 -25.71
CA ASP A 373 -13.87 2.37 -27.19
C ASP A 373 -13.48 3.72 -27.79
N ASN A 374 -13.45 4.79 -27.00
CA ASN A 374 -13.03 6.12 -27.42
C ASN A 374 -11.53 6.41 -27.15
N GLY A 375 -10.77 5.42 -26.70
CA GLY A 375 -9.34 5.58 -26.39
C GLY A 375 -9.06 6.32 -25.08
N ILE A 376 -10.05 6.44 -24.17
CA ILE A 376 -9.93 7.15 -22.89
C ILE A 376 -9.63 6.15 -21.78
N ASN A 377 -8.55 6.38 -21.03
CA ASN A 377 -8.18 5.54 -19.90
C ASN A 377 -9.16 5.73 -18.72
N ILE A 378 -9.22 4.71 -17.85
CA ILE A 378 -10.18 4.67 -16.75
C ILE A 378 -10.08 5.89 -15.82
N PHE A 379 -8.89 6.37 -15.45
CA PHE A 379 -8.75 7.55 -14.58
C PHE A 379 -9.26 8.82 -15.25
N GLN A 380 -8.92 9.04 -16.53
CA GLN A 380 -9.42 10.19 -17.30
C GLN A 380 -10.96 10.14 -17.44
N TRP A 381 -11.51 8.94 -17.67
CA TRP A 381 -12.95 8.76 -17.77
C TRP A 381 -13.64 9.08 -16.43
N ILE A 382 -13.13 8.56 -15.30
CA ILE A 382 -13.67 8.86 -13.96
C ILE A 382 -13.58 10.36 -13.68
N ALA A 383 -12.41 10.97 -13.90
CA ALA A 383 -12.16 12.39 -13.65
C ALA A 383 -13.05 13.32 -14.50
N SER A 384 -13.55 12.86 -15.66
CA SER A 384 -14.47 13.60 -16.52
C SER A 384 -15.90 13.66 -15.98
N LYS A 385 -16.27 12.80 -15.01
CA LYS A 385 -17.63 12.69 -14.48
C LYS A 385 -17.88 13.71 -13.39
N LYS A 386 -19.05 14.36 -13.46
CA LYS A 386 -19.54 15.31 -12.44
C LYS A 386 -21.01 15.06 -12.20
N ARG A 387 -21.43 15.27 -10.97
CA ARG A 387 -22.85 15.40 -10.63
C ARG A 387 -23.28 16.86 -10.79
N TYR A 388 -24.51 17.07 -11.21
CA TYR A 388 -25.13 18.39 -11.36
C TYR A 388 -26.30 18.55 -10.39
#